data_c4647591e8811379e32d84fdc2e8d1db
#
_entry.id   c4647591e8811379e32d84fdc2e8d1db
#
_cell.length_a   1.000
_cell.length_b   1.000
_cell.length_c   1.000
_cell.angle_alpha   90.00
_cell.angle_beta   90.00
_cell.angle_gamma   90.00
#
_symmetry.space_group_name_H-M   'P 1'
#
loop_
_entity.id
_entity.type
_entity.pdbx_description
1 polymer ?
#
loop_
_entity_poly.entity_id
_entity_poly.type
_entity_poly.pdbx_seq_one_letter_code
_entity_poly.pdbx_strand_id
1 'polypeptide(L)'
;NTHEIQALALTEACVDDAEAGKQLLNDTHGEIEQISGDGSYDKRKFYEATSRRGVKHITIPPRRNAKIWQHGNSKKQPLPRDQNLRRIRQIGRKQWKVESGYHQRSLVETAVFRFKVIFGNTLNTRTLPRQITEARIKVIALNRMTQLGMPDSYRVI
;
A
#
# COMPACT_ATOMS: atom_id res chain seq x y z
N ASN A 1 -10.74 -7.55 -8.15
CA ASN A 1 -10.18 -6.22 -7.81
C ASN A 1 -11.18 -5.15 -8.22
N THR A 2 -11.76 -4.45 -7.25
CA THR A 2 -12.78 -3.41 -7.49
C THR A 2 -12.18 -2.07 -7.91
N HIS A 3 -10.87 -1.88 -7.79
CA HIS A 3 -10.17 -0.60 -7.97
C HIS A 3 -10.66 0.53 -7.05
N GLU A 4 -11.38 0.19 -6.00
CA GLU A 4 -11.88 1.13 -5.00
C GLU A 4 -10.81 1.47 -3.95
N ILE A 5 -10.80 2.72 -3.51
CA ILE A 5 -9.98 3.19 -2.39
C ILE A 5 -10.76 2.91 -1.11
N GLN A 6 -10.32 1.96 -0.31
CA GLN A 6 -10.99 1.57 0.94
C GLN A 6 -10.61 2.43 2.14
N ALA A 7 -9.37 2.94 2.16
CA ALA A 7 -8.87 3.79 3.23
C ALA A 7 -7.97 4.88 2.69
N LEU A 8 -7.96 6.03 3.34
CA LEU A 8 -7.13 7.18 3.03
C LEU A 8 -6.55 7.74 4.33
N ALA A 9 -5.23 7.90 4.36
CA ALA A 9 -4.53 8.68 5.38
C ALA A 9 -3.95 9.94 4.73
N LEU A 10 -4.27 11.10 5.30
CA LEU A 10 -3.63 12.37 5.01
C LEU A 10 -2.84 12.78 6.24
N THR A 11 -1.53 12.87 6.10
CA THR A 11 -0.60 13.15 7.18
C THR A 11 0.26 14.38 6.87
N GLU A 12 0.85 14.96 7.88
CA GLU A 12 1.90 15.96 7.69
C GLU A 12 3.13 15.32 7.02
N ALA A 13 3.92 16.13 6.31
CA ALA A 13 5.09 15.65 5.55
C ALA A 13 6.17 14.98 6.41
N CYS A 14 6.18 15.22 7.72
CA CYS A 14 7.13 14.62 8.66
C CYS A 14 6.72 13.21 9.13
N VAL A 15 5.49 12.77 8.86
CA VAL A 15 5.00 11.45 9.28
C VAL A 15 5.58 10.38 8.38
N ASP A 16 6.12 9.35 9.01
CA ASP A 16 6.70 8.20 8.34
C ASP A 16 5.64 7.33 7.62
N ASP A 17 5.92 6.91 6.39
CA ASP A 17 5.00 6.08 5.58
C ASP A 17 4.54 4.82 6.31
N ALA A 18 5.42 4.17 7.07
CA ALA A 18 5.05 2.97 7.82
C ALA A 18 4.11 3.27 9.00
N GLU A 19 4.16 4.47 9.59
CA GLU A 19 3.18 4.91 10.59
C GLU A 19 1.83 5.22 9.93
N ALA A 20 1.81 5.95 8.82
CA ALA A 20 0.61 6.17 8.02
C ALA A 20 0.00 4.84 7.56
N GLY A 21 0.85 3.89 7.13
CA GLY A 21 0.41 2.55 6.73
C GLY A 21 -0.26 1.75 7.85
N LYS A 22 0.18 1.91 9.10
CA LYS A 22 -0.49 1.29 10.26
C LYS A 22 -1.88 1.86 10.50
N GLN A 23 -2.05 3.17 10.32
CA GLN A 23 -3.35 3.80 10.38
C GLN A 23 -4.28 3.24 9.29
N LEU A 24 -3.79 3.15 8.05
CA LEU A 24 -4.57 2.56 6.95
C LEU A 24 -5.00 1.11 7.23
N LEU A 25 -4.12 0.31 7.87
CA LEU A 25 -4.46 -1.06 8.29
C LEU A 25 -5.60 -1.11 9.30
N ASN A 26 -5.62 -0.16 10.25
CA ASN A 26 -6.67 -0.07 11.26
C ASN A 26 -8.00 0.42 10.67
N ASP A 27 -7.93 1.34 9.70
CA ASP A 27 -9.12 1.93 9.04
C ASP A 27 -9.71 1.00 7.96
N THR A 28 -8.97 -0.02 7.52
CA THR A 28 -9.45 -1.00 6.54
C THR A 28 -10.28 -2.08 7.22
N HIS A 29 -11.53 -2.25 6.79
CA HIS A 29 -12.42 -3.30 7.28
C HIS A 29 -12.29 -4.61 6.49
N GLY A 30 -12.69 -5.72 7.12
CA GLY A 30 -12.67 -7.03 6.50
C GLY A 30 -11.31 -7.74 6.54
N GLU A 31 -11.23 -8.91 5.92
CA GLU A 31 -10.00 -9.71 5.82
C GLU A 31 -9.07 -9.12 4.76
N ILE A 32 -7.79 -9.04 5.08
CA ILE A 32 -6.74 -8.58 4.15
C ILE A 32 -5.91 -9.79 3.75
N GLU A 33 -6.06 -10.24 2.52
CA GLU A 33 -5.30 -11.38 2.03
C GLU A 33 -3.85 -10.99 1.74
N GLN A 34 -3.63 -9.86 1.06
CA GLN A 34 -2.30 -9.41 0.66
C GLN A 34 -2.10 -7.92 0.86
N ILE A 35 -0.91 -7.55 1.32
CA ILE A 35 -0.42 -6.18 1.34
C ILE A 35 0.81 -6.07 0.45
N SER A 36 0.79 -5.11 -0.48
CA SER A 36 1.93 -4.74 -1.31
C SER A 36 2.33 -3.30 -1.05
N GLY A 37 3.60 -3.08 -0.74
CA GLY A 37 4.16 -1.76 -0.48
C GLY A 37 5.55 -1.61 -1.07
N ASP A 38 6.07 -0.40 -1.10
CA ASP A 38 7.48 -0.18 -1.48
C ASP A 38 8.43 -0.38 -0.29
N GLY A 39 9.73 -0.12 -0.50
CA GLY A 39 10.74 -0.34 0.53
C GLY A 39 10.69 0.62 1.71
N SER A 40 9.85 1.69 1.68
CA SER A 40 9.65 2.59 2.82
C SER A 40 8.93 1.87 3.98
N TYR A 41 8.09 0.88 3.61
CA TYR A 41 7.37 0.02 4.57
C TYR A 41 8.23 -1.13 5.12
N ASP A 42 9.50 -1.31 4.70
CA ASP A 42 10.39 -2.38 5.22
C ASP A 42 10.86 -2.06 6.66
N LYS A 43 9.91 -1.98 7.60
CA LYS A 43 10.13 -1.64 9.01
C LYS A 43 9.48 -2.67 9.93
N ARG A 44 10.19 -3.03 11.01
CA ARG A 44 9.73 -4.05 11.98
C ARG A 44 8.34 -3.76 12.51
N LYS A 45 8.08 -2.51 12.93
CA LYS A 45 6.79 -2.08 13.46
C LYS A 45 5.63 -2.27 12.47
N PHE A 46 5.89 -2.14 11.16
CA PHE A 46 4.88 -2.36 10.15
C PHE A 46 4.57 -3.87 9.99
N TYR A 47 5.58 -4.72 9.95
CA TYR A 47 5.39 -6.19 9.93
C TYR A 47 4.68 -6.71 11.19
N GLU A 48 4.94 -6.13 12.37
CA GLU A 48 4.21 -6.48 13.60
C GLU A 48 2.74 -6.06 13.52
N ALA A 49 2.44 -4.91 12.93
CA ALA A 49 1.07 -4.45 12.73
C ALA A 49 0.32 -5.33 11.73
N THR A 50 0.94 -5.69 10.60
CA THR A 50 0.34 -6.60 9.61
C THR A 50 0.11 -7.99 10.18
N SER A 51 1.03 -8.51 10.99
CA SER A 51 0.89 -9.80 11.67
C SER A 51 -0.29 -9.79 12.66
N ARG A 52 -0.42 -8.74 13.48
CA ARG A 52 -1.57 -8.59 14.40
C ARG A 52 -2.90 -8.50 13.66
N ARG A 53 -2.90 -7.94 12.46
CA ARG A 53 -4.08 -7.82 11.59
C ARG A 53 -4.41 -9.11 10.85
N GLY A 54 -3.56 -10.16 10.97
CA GLY A 54 -3.77 -11.46 10.33
C GLY A 54 -3.53 -11.47 8.82
N VAL A 55 -2.73 -10.55 8.29
CA VAL A 55 -2.42 -10.49 6.86
C VAL A 55 -1.63 -11.72 6.43
N LYS A 56 -2.11 -12.44 5.41
CA LYS A 56 -1.50 -13.71 4.96
C LYS A 56 -0.24 -13.48 4.13
N HIS A 57 -0.28 -12.52 3.21
CA HIS A 57 0.81 -12.26 2.28
C HIS A 57 1.29 -10.82 2.38
N ILE A 58 2.59 -10.63 2.60
CA ILE A 58 3.22 -9.31 2.69
C ILE A 58 4.29 -9.20 1.61
N THR A 59 4.01 -8.37 0.60
CA THR A 59 4.86 -8.17 -0.57
C THR A 59 5.53 -6.81 -0.52
N ILE A 60 6.54 -6.69 0.34
CA ILE A 60 7.37 -5.50 0.51
C ILE A 60 8.81 -5.88 0.15
N PRO A 61 9.44 -5.21 -0.85
CA PRO A 61 10.82 -5.53 -1.23
C PRO A 61 11.79 -5.03 -0.14
N PRO A 62 12.51 -5.92 0.55
CA PRO A 62 13.55 -5.52 1.48
C PRO A 62 14.62 -4.67 0.78
N ARG A 63 15.32 -3.80 1.50
CA ARG A 63 16.43 -3.00 0.95
C ARG A 63 17.50 -3.90 0.33
N ARG A 64 18.30 -3.37 -0.61
CA ARG A 64 19.34 -4.17 -1.30
C ARG A 64 20.38 -4.76 -0.35
N ASN A 65 20.73 -4.02 0.70
CA ASN A 65 21.67 -4.43 1.76
C ASN A 65 20.99 -5.03 3.00
N ALA A 66 19.73 -5.46 2.87
CA ALA A 66 18.98 -5.99 3.99
C ALA A 66 19.62 -7.27 4.56
N LYS A 67 19.67 -7.34 5.90
CA LYS A 67 20.10 -8.54 6.65
C LYS A 67 18.87 -9.27 7.17
N ILE A 68 19.01 -10.58 7.37
CA ILE A 68 18.01 -11.41 8.03
C ILE A 68 17.84 -10.91 9.47
N TRP A 69 16.61 -10.73 9.90
CA TRP A 69 16.31 -10.33 11.29
C TRP A 69 16.22 -11.52 12.24
N GLN A 70 15.74 -12.66 11.73
CA GLN A 70 15.54 -13.87 12.53
C GLN A 70 16.35 -15.01 11.93
N HIS A 71 17.37 -15.46 12.68
CA HIS A 71 18.21 -16.58 12.28
C HIS A 71 17.55 -17.92 12.59
N GLY A 72 18.02 -18.99 11.92
CA GLY A 72 17.37 -20.31 11.93
C GLY A 72 17.34 -21.05 13.28
N ASN A 73 18.05 -20.56 14.31
CA ASN A 73 18.01 -21.08 15.68
C ASN A 73 16.81 -20.54 16.51
N SER A 74 16.00 -19.66 15.94
CA SER A 74 14.80 -19.16 16.61
C SER A 74 13.67 -20.17 16.53
N LYS A 75 13.01 -20.46 17.67
CA LYS A 75 11.80 -21.28 17.75
C LYS A 75 10.54 -20.53 17.27
N LYS A 76 10.65 -19.24 16.95
CA LYS A 76 9.54 -18.42 16.47
C LYS A 76 9.29 -18.69 14.99
N GLN A 77 8.03 -18.49 14.57
CA GLN A 77 7.69 -18.58 13.14
C GLN A 77 8.54 -17.60 12.30
N PRO A 78 8.98 -18.03 11.12
CA PRO A 78 9.76 -17.17 10.22
C PRO A 78 9.03 -15.88 9.89
N LEU A 79 9.73 -14.76 9.98
CA LEU A 79 9.15 -13.46 9.59
C LEU A 79 8.91 -13.43 8.08
N PRO A 80 7.74 -12.95 7.60
CA PRO A 80 7.44 -12.81 6.18
C PRO A 80 8.52 -12.02 5.41
N ARG A 81 9.06 -10.99 6.02
CA ARG A 81 10.19 -10.22 5.47
C ARG A 81 11.42 -11.07 5.19
N ASP A 82 11.79 -11.90 6.14
CA ASP A 82 12.98 -12.76 6.02
C ASP A 82 12.77 -13.88 5.00
N GLN A 83 11.53 -14.36 4.87
CA GLN A 83 11.15 -15.29 3.80
C GLN A 83 11.29 -14.62 2.44
N ASN A 84 10.78 -13.40 2.27
CA ASN A 84 10.95 -12.63 1.05
C ASN A 84 12.43 -12.40 0.71
N LEU A 85 13.24 -12.04 1.72
CA LEU A 85 14.68 -11.82 1.51
C LEU A 85 15.41 -13.11 1.11
N ARG A 86 15.09 -14.27 1.73
CA ARG A 86 15.65 -15.56 1.33
C ARG A 86 15.24 -15.92 -0.09
N ARG A 87 13.96 -15.73 -0.43
CA ARG A 87 13.46 -16.00 -1.79
C ARG A 87 14.13 -15.10 -2.83
N ILE A 88 14.27 -13.81 -2.55
CA ILE A 88 15.00 -12.86 -3.42
C ILE A 88 16.45 -13.31 -3.65
N ARG A 89 17.14 -13.83 -2.65
CA ARG A 89 18.51 -14.36 -2.77
C ARG A 89 18.59 -15.59 -3.66
N GLN A 90 17.54 -16.42 -3.69
CA GLN A 90 17.48 -17.64 -4.50
C GLN A 90 17.20 -17.36 -5.97
N ILE A 91 16.17 -16.52 -6.26
CA ILE A 91 15.65 -16.34 -7.63
C ILE A 91 15.91 -14.95 -8.21
N GLY A 92 16.48 -14.05 -7.44
CA GLY A 92 16.65 -12.65 -7.83
C GLY A 92 15.41 -11.79 -7.63
N ARG A 93 15.62 -10.50 -7.45
CA ARG A 93 14.56 -9.52 -7.15
C ARG A 93 13.53 -9.37 -8.26
N LYS A 94 13.95 -9.46 -9.53
CA LYS A 94 13.05 -9.33 -10.69
C LYS A 94 12.03 -10.47 -10.70
N GLN A 95 12.52 -11.69 -10.58
CA GLN A 95 11.67 -12.88 -10.59
C GLN A 95 10.76 -12.94 -9.34
N TRP A 96 11.28 -12.55 -8.17
CA TRP A 96 10.48 -12.45 -6.94
C TRP A 96 9.30 -11.47 -7.10
N LYS A 97 9.50 -10.32 -7.76
CA LYS A 97 8.42 -9.36 -8.01
C LYS A 97 7.30 -9.95 -8.86
N VAL A 98 7.63 -10.80 -9.83
CA VAL A 98 6.65 -11.49 -10.67
C VAL A 98 5.90 -12.54 -9.82
N GLU A 99 6.65 -13.40 -9.13
CA GLU A 99 6.11 -14.50 -8.33
C GLU A 99 5.21 -14.02 -7.18
N SER A 100 5.59 -12.92 -6.52
CA SER A 100 4.86 -12.37 -5.38
C SER A 100 3.68 -11.49 -5.74
N GLY A 101 3.39 -11.26 -7.03
CA GLY A 101 2.35 -10.35 -7.47
C GLY A 101 2.60 -8.87 -7.13
N TYR A 102 3.86 -8.49 -6.92
CA TYR A 102 4.24 -7.11 -6.54
C TYR A 102 3.69 -6.04 -7.48
N HIS A 103 3.45 -6.39 -8.75
CA HIS A 103 2.91 -5.47 -9.76
C HIS A 103 1.51 -4.95 -9.42
N GLN A 104 0.75 -5.65 -8.57
CA GLN A 104 -0.55 -5.17 -8.09
C GLN A 104 -0.45 -3.83 -7.33
N ARG A 105 0.72 -3.48 -6.82
CA ARG A 105 0.98 -2.16 -6.23
C ARG A 105 0.66 -1.00 -7.18
N SER A 106 0.82 -1.19 -8.50
CA SER A 106 0.50 -0.18 -9.51
C SER A 106 -0.96 0.27 -9.50
N LEU A 107 -1.88 -0.53 -8.95
CA LEU A 107 -3.28 -0.16 -8.78
C LEU A 107 -3.44 1.09 -7.90
N VAL A 108 -2.62 1.20 -6.84
CA VAL A 108 -2.62 2.39 -5.98
C VAL A 108 -2.10 3.62 -6.74
N GLU A 109 -1.05 3.47 -7.53
CA GLU A 109 -0.51 4.54 -8.37
C GLU A 109 -1.55 5.02 -9.38
N THR A 110 -2.29 4.10 -10.00
CA THR A 110 -3.40 4.41 -10.91
C THR A 110 -4.53 5.13 -10.18
N ALA A 111 -4.89 4.71 -8.98
CA ALA A 111 -5.92 5.37 -8.17
C ALA A 111 -5.51 6.80 -7.79
N VAL A 112 -4.26 7.00 -7.36
CA VAL A 112 -3.71 8.33 -7.04
C VAL A 112 -3.62 9.21 -8.28
N PHE A 113 -3.22 8.66 -9.42
CA PHE A 113 -3.20 9.37 -10.69
C PHE A 113 -4.61 9.86 -11.07
N ARG A 114 -5.61 8.97 -11.05
CA ARG A 114 -7.01 9.33 -11.33
C ARG A 114 -7.52 10.42 -10.38
N PHE A 115 -7.22 10.29 -9.09
CA PHE A 115 -7.59 11.28 -8.09
C PHE A 115 -7.03 12.67 -8.46
N LYS A 116 -5.75 12.75 -8.81
CA LYS A 116 -5.09 13.99 -9.19
C LYS A 116 -5.62 14.59 -10.51
N VAL A 117 -5.88 13.75 -11.49
CA VAL A 117 -6.42 14.19 -12.79
C VAL A 117 -7.83 14.77 -12.64
N ILE A 118 -8.68 14.13 -11.83
CA ILE A 118 -10.09 14.54 -11.68
C ILE A 118 -10.24 15.71 -10.71
N PHE A 119 -9.53 15.70 -9.59
CA PHE A 119 -9.74 16.67 -8.51
C PHE A 119 -8.60 17.70 -8.34
N GLY A 120 -7.56 17.59 -9.15
CA GLY A 120 -6.36 18.43 -9.06
C GLY A 120 -5.34 17.92 -8.03
N ASN A 121 -4.19 18.60 -7.98
CA ASN A 121 -3.07 18.23 -7.12
C ASN A 121 -3.12 18.89 -5.74
N THR A 122 -4.09 19.76 -5.49
CA THR A 122 -4.21 20.55 -4.26
C THR A 122 -5.55 20.34 -3.58
N LEU A 123 -5.56 20.52 -2.27
CA LEU A 123 -6.78 20.62 -1.47
C LEU A 123 -7.11 22.09 -1.24
N ASN A 124 -8.40 22.44 -1.31
CA ASN A 124 -8.85 23.83 -1.22
C ASN A 124 -8.97 24.31 0.22
N THR A 125 -9.13 23.40 1.16
CA THR A 125 -9.28 23.71 2.59
C THR A 125 -7.93 23.96 3.25
N ARG A 126 -7.90 24.84 4.28
CA ARG A 126 -6.66 25.31 4.89
C ARG A 126 -6.20 24.50 6.10
N THR A 127 -7.12 23.85 6.82
CA THR A 127 -6.78 23.12 8.05
C THR A 127 -6.75 21.62 7.80
N LEU A 128 -5.83 20.90 8.43
CA LEU A 128 -5.67 19.46 8.25
C LEU A 128 -6.98 18.66 8.45
N PRO A 129 -7.81 18.91 9.49
CA PRO A 129 -9.09 18.20 9.63
C PRO A 129 -10.05 18.40 8.45
N ARG A 130 -10.10 19.63 7.92
CA ARG A 130 -10.94 19.94 6.74
C ARG A 130 -10.36 19.33 5.46
N GLN A 131 -9.03 19.32 5.33
CA GLN A 131 -8.34 18.64 4.23
C GLN A 131 -8.62 17.14 4.22
N ILE A 132 -8.62 16.50 5.39
CA ILE A 132 -8.98 15.08 5.53
C ILE A 132 -10.43 14.86 5.07
N THR A 133 -11.36 15.72 5.48
CA THR A 133 -12.76 15.63 5.09
C THR A 133 -12.92 15.82 3.57
N GLU A 134 -12.28 16.84 3.01
CA GLU A 134 -12.26 17.10 1.57
C GLU A 134 -11.72 15.91 0.77
N ALA A 135 -10.59 15.34 1.19
CA ALA A 135 -9.99 14.19 0.56
C ALA A 135 -10.90 12.95 0.63
N ARG A 136 -11.57 12.72 1.76
CA ARG A 136 -12.55 11.63 1.92
C ARG A 136 -13.75 11.78 0.97
N ILE A 137 -14.30 12.97 0.84
CA ILE A 137 -15.40 13.26 -0.09
C ILE A 137 -14.96 12.97 -1.53
N LYS A 138 -13.76 13.43 -1.92
CA LYS A 138 -13.19 13.19 -3.25
C LYS A 138 -12.98 11.68 -3.50
N VAL A 139 -12.53 10.91 -2.50
CA VAL A 139 -12.41 9.45 -2.59
C VAL A 139 -13.76 8.78 -2.77
N ILE A 140 -14.79 9.17 -2.02
CA ILE A 140 -16.15 8.64 -2.16
C ILE A 140 -16.67 8.89 -3.59
N ALA A 141 -16.49 10.10 -4.11
CA ALA A 141 -16.87 10.43 -5.48
C ALA A 141 -16.11 9.57 -6.51
N LEU A 142 -14.78 9.42 -6.34
CA LEU A 142 -13.96 8.58 -7.22
C LEU A 142 -14.39 7.11 -7.21
N ASN A 143 -14.69 6.57 -6.03
CA ASN A 143 -15.19 5.20 -5.89
C ASN A 143 -16.56 5.05 -6.58
N ARG A 144 -17.45 6.03 -6.43
CA ARG A 144 -18.74 6.02 -7.12
C ARG A 144 -18.57 6.05 -8.64
N MET A 145 -17.65 6.86 -9.16
CA MET A 145 -17.32 6.87 -10.58
C MET A 145 -16.78 5.50 -11.05
N THR A 146 -15.96 4.84 -10.23
CA THR A 146 -15.45 3.49 -10.53
C THR A 146 -16.57 2.46 -10.58
N GLN A 147 -17.55 2.53 -9.70
CA GLN A 147 -18.72 1.64 -9.67
C GLN A 147 -19.65 1.85 -10.88
N LEU A 148 -19.75 3.06 -11.40
CA LEU A 148 -20.54 3.38 -12.59
C LEU A 148 -19.90 2.92 -13.91
N GLY A 149 -18.66 2.44 -13.86
CA GLY A 149 -17.86 2.02 -15.00
C GLY A 149 -16.71 2.97 -15.29
N MET A 150 -15.66 2.44 -15.91
CA MET A 150 -14.55 3.27 -16.37
C MET A 150 -14.97 4.02 -17.64
N PRO A 151 -14.69 5.33 -17.75
CA PRO A 151 -14.99 6.05 -18.96
C PRO A 151 -14.18 5.51 -20.14
N ASP A 152 -14.85 5.26 -21.25
CA ASP A 152 -14.18 5.01 -22.51
C ASP A 152 -13.55 6.31 -23.00
N SER A 153 -12.23 6.36 -23.02
CA SER A 153 -11.51 7.54 -23.47
C SER A 153 -10.90 7.30 -24.86
N TYR A 154 -11.10 8.23 -25.75
CA TYR A 154 -10.46 8.23 -27.06
C TYR A 154 -9.67 9.53 -27.25
N ARG A 155 -8.59 9.42 -28.02
CA ARG A 155 -7.78 10.57 -28.36
C ARG A 155 -8.47 11.37 -29.45
N VAL A 156 -8.83 12.60 -29.17
CA VAL A 156 -9.27 13.54 -30.20
C VAL A 156 -8.01 14.06 -30.92
N ILE A 157 -7.96 13.82 -32.24
CA ILE A 157 -6.86 14.26 -33.12
C ILE A 157 -7.19 15.64 -33.65
#